data_2789ce44abc2b945f9ef60e6212b6df7
#
_entry.id   2789ce44abc2b945f9ef60e6212b6df7
#
_cell.length_a   1.000
_cell.length_b   1.000
_cell.length_c   1.000
_cell.angle_alpha   90.00
_cell.angle_beta   90.00
_cell.angle_gamma   90.00
#
_symmetry.space_group_name_H-M   'P 1'
#
loop_
_entity.id
_entity.type
_entity.pdbx_description
1 polymer ?
#
loop_
_entity_poly.entity_id
_entity_poly.type
_entity_poly.pdbx_seq_one_letter_code
_entity_poly.pdbx_strand_id
1 'polypeptide(L)'
;MALIGNESAHEALAAAMRNGNLHHAWLIAGPEGVGKGMFARAAALRMLAEAAGRDRLAPGWTVPPESQTAHLIEAGAHPDYRELVRLPKDPDKPDEALARSITIAQVRSLQALFATKPSFSPRRVIVIDAIDDLERGGANALLKNLEEPPAGTIFLLVSHAPGRLLPTIRSRCRLLRFEALDDGDVAAILRDQLPDATTGEIAALIKAGE
;
A
#
# COMPACT_ATOMS: atom_id res chain seq x y z
N MET A 1 -4.64 -14.04 -2.95
CA MET A 1 -5.32 -13.15 -3.90
C MET A 1 -4.31 -12.63 -4.90
N ALA A 2 -4.51 -12.84 -6.19
CA ALA A 2 -3.61 -12.38 -7.24
C ALA A 2 -3.76 -10.87 -7.46
N LEU A 3 -2.65 -10.19 -7.76
CA LEU A 3 -2.67 -8.81 -8.24
C LEU A 3 -2.97 -8.88 -9.75
N ILE A 4 -4.07 -8.28 -10.17
CA ILE A 4 -4.56 -8.31 -11.56
C ILE A 4 -4.57 -6.89 -12.10
N GLY A 5 -4.13 -6.72 -13.34
CA GLY A 5 -4.02 -5.43 -14.03
C GLY A 5 -2.84 -4.58 -13.55
N ASN A 6 -2.61 -3.48 -14.22
CA ASN A 6 -1.56 -2.51 -13.92
C ASN A 6 -0.12 -3.08 -13.87
N GLU A 7 0.19 -4.10 -14.70
CA GLU A 7 1.47 -4.81 -14.73
C GLU A 7 2.67 -3.88 -14.91
N SER A 8 2.51 -2.80 -15.68
CA SER A 8 3.57 -1.81 -15.90
C SER A 8 3.99 -1.10 -14.61
N ALA A 9 3.03 -0.80 -13.74
CA ALA A 9 3.31 -0.20 -12.43
C ALA A 9 3.96 -1.22 -11.48
N HIS A 10 3.46 -2.47 -11.50
CA HIS A 10 4.03 -3.57 -10.73
C HIS A 10 5.49 -3.82 -11.12
N GLU A 11 5.77 -3.91 -12.43
CA GLU A 11 7.12 -4.16 -12.93
C GLU A 11 8.07 -2.99 -12.66
N ALA A 12 7.60 -1.74 -12.74
CA ALA A 12 8.42 -0.56 -12.44
C ALA A 12 8.94 -0.58 -10.99
N LEU A 13 8.10 -0.96 -10.03
CA LEU A 13 8.52 -1.09 -8.63
C LEU A 13 9.42 -2.31 -8.43
N ALA A 14 9.08 -3.45 -9.04
CA ALA A 14 9.89 -4.67 -8.98
C ALA A 14 11.30 -4.45 -9.57
N ALA A 15 11.40 -3.77 -10.70
CA ALA A 15 12.69 -3.40 -11.31
C ALA A 15 13.52 -2.48 -10.40
N ALA A 16 12.90 -1.51 -9.73
CA ALA A 16 13.58 -0.64 -8.78
C ALA A 16 14.13 -1.43 -7.57
N MET A 17 13.39 -2.43 -7.09
CA MET A 17 13.84 -3.32 -6.02
C MET A 17 15.06 -4.16 -6.45
N ARG A 18 14.98 -4.80 -7.62
CA ARG A 18 16.06 -5.65 -8.16
C ARG A 18 17.36 -4.88 -8.44
N ASN A 19 17.22 -3.65 -8.95
CA ASN A 19 18.38 -2.83 -9.36
C ASN A 19 19.01 -2.04 -8.21
N GLY A 20 18.53 -2.17 -6.98
CA GLY A 20 19.03 -1.43 -5.82
C GLY A 20 18.72 0.07 -5.85
N ASN A 21 17.90 0.54 -6.80
CA ASN A 21 17.50 1.95 -6.97
C ASN A 21 16.12 2.25 -6.36
N LEU A 22 15.80 1.59 -5.24
CA LEU A 22 14.53 1.76 -4.58
C LEU A 22 14.47 3.14 -3.90
N HIS A 23 13.66 4.03 -4.48
CA HIS A 23 13.42 5.36 -3.92
C HIS A 23 12.72 5.25 -2.57
N HIS A 24 13.01 6.17 -1.65
CA HIS A 24 12.44 6.16 -0.29
C HIS A 24 10.93 6.43 -0.23
N ALA A 25 10.32 7.02 -1.26
CA ALA A 25 8.89 7.30 -1.30
C ALA A 25 8.30 7.04 -2.70
N TRP A 26 7.21 6.27 -2.73
CA TRP A 26 6.46 5.95 -3.93
C TRP A 26 5.02 6.42 -3.78
N LEU A 27 4.53 7.15 -4.78
CA LEU A 27 3.15 7.60 -4.87
C LEU A 27 2.39 6.69 -5.85
N ILE A 28 1.56 5.81 -5.32
CA ILE A 28 0.73 4.85 -6.06
C ILE A 28 -0.59 5.53 -6.35
N ALA A 29 -0.72 6.11 -7.54
CA ALA A 29 -1.79 7.04 -7.89
C ALA A 29 -2.66 6.53 -9.03
N GLY A 30 -3.98 6.73 -8.94
CA GLY A 30 -4.95 6.33 -9.96
C GLY A 30 -6.38 6.32 -9.41
N PRO A 31 -7.36 5.90 -10.21
CA PRO A 31 -8.77 5.83 -9.79
C PRO A 31 -8.97 5.01 -8.51
N GLU A 32 -10.03 5.28 -7.77
CA GLU A 32 -10.43 4.46 -6.63
C GLU A 32 -10.86 3.05 -7.10
N GLY A 33 -10.71 2.03 -6.26
CA GLY A 33 -11.15 0.66 -6.57
C GLY A 33 -10.20 -0.21 -7.41
N VAL A 34 -9.15 0.35 -8.05
CA VAL A 34 -8.25 -0.38 -8.97
C VAL A 34 -7.14 -1.20 -8.26
N GLY A 35 -7.28 -1.51 -6.99
CA GLY A 35 -6.35 -2.40 -6.27
C GLY A 35 -5.08 -1.75 -5.71
N LYS A 36 -4.93 -0.40 -5.72
CA LYS A 36 -3.73 0.30 -5.25
C LYS A 36 -3.32 -0.04 -3.81
N GLY A 37 -4.28 -0.04 -2.89
CA GLY A 37 -4.04 -0.38 -1.49
C GLY A 37 -3.58 -1.83 -1.32
N MET A 38 -4.20 -2.76 -2.03
CA MET A 38 -3.80 -4.17 -2.07
C MET A 38 -2.37 -4.32 -2.57
N PHE A 39 -2.04 -3.66 -3.68
CA PHE A 39 -0.68 -3.66 -4.21
C PHE A 39 0.32 -3.06 -3.21
N ALA A 40 0.00 -1.94 -2.56
CA ALA A 40 0.87 -1.33 -1.56
C ALA A 40 1.17 -2.28 -0.39
N ARG A 41 0.17 -3.01 0.11
CA ARG A 41 0.33 -4.02 1.17
C ARG A 41 1.16 -5.22 0.70
N ALA A 42 0.89 -5.74 -0.50
CA ALA A 42 1.66 -6.85 -1.09
C ALA A 42 3.13 -6.44 -1.33
N ALA A 43 3.36 -5.24 -1.84
CA ALA A 43 4.70 -4.70 -2.03
C ALA A 43 5.44 -4.49 -0.70
N ALA A 44 4.77 -3.98 0.33
CA ALA A 44 5.34 -3.83 1.67
C ALA A 44 5.76 -5.17 2.26
N LEU A 45 4.86 -6.17 2.21
CA LEU A 45 5.14 -7.53 2.67
C LEU A 45 6.34 -8.12 1.91
N ARG A 46 6.35 -7.99 0.59
CA ARG A 46 7.44 -8.48 -0.26
C ARG A 46 8.77 -7.81 0.06
N MET A 47 8.80 -6.49 0.19
CA MET A 47 10.00 -5.72 0.54
C MET A 47 10.59 -6.13 1.88
N LEU A 48 9.74 -6.36 2.88
CA LEU A 48 10.18 -6.77 4.22
C LEU A 48 10.67 -8.21 4.23
N ALA A 49 9.98 -9.14 3.56
CA ALA A 49 10.38 -10.54 3.47
C ALA A 49 11.72 -10.71 2.72
N GLU A 50 11.91 -10.00 1.59
CA GLU A 50 13.20 -9.98 0.88
C GLU A 50 14.32 -9.41 1.73
N ALA A 51 14.07 -8.30 2.43
CA ALA A 51 15.07 -7.68 3.27
C ALA A 51 15.44 -8.53 4.50
N ALA A 52 14.49 -9.32 5.03
CA ALA A 52 14.76 -10.28 6.09
C ALA A 52 15.63 -11.46 5.63
N GLY A 53 15.54 -11.85 4.34
CA GLY A 53 16.36 -12.89 3.73
C GLY A 53 16.16 -14.28 4.34
N ARG A 54 15.05 -14.52 5.01
CA ARG A 54 14.75 -15.77 5.75
C ARG A 54 13.98 -16.78 4.92
N ASP A 55 13.23 -16.28 3.92
CA ASP A 55 12.32 -17.07 3.10
C ASP A 55 12.87 -17.22 1.67
N ARG A 56 12.66 -18.38 1.05
CA ARG A 56 12.82 -18.55 -0.39
C ARG A 56 11.60 -17.98 -1.11
N LEU A 57 11.75 -16.81 -1.68
CA LEU A 57 10.69 -16.13 -2.39
C LEU A 57 10.76 -16.42 -3.89
N ALA A 58 9.66 -16.90 -4.48
CA ALA A 58 9.53 -17.00 -5.93
C ALA A 58 9.50 -15.59 -6.56
N PRO A 59 9.78 -15.44 -7.87
CA PRO A 59 9.58 -14.17 -8.56
C PRO A 59 8.13 -13.66 -8.41
N GLY A 60 7.95 -12.34 -8.38
CA GLY A 60 6.63 -11.72 -8.24
C GLY A 60 6.37 -11.14 -6.85
N TRP A 61 5.11 -10.89 -6.55
CA TRP A 61 4.67 -10.19 -5.33
C TRP A 61 4.20 -11.12 -4.21
N THR A 62 4.02 -12.38 -4.52
CA THR A 62 3.53 -13.36 -3.54
C THR A 62 4.61 -13.69 -2.52
N VAL A 63 4.24 -13.63 -1.25
CA VAL A 63 5.03 -14.14 -0.13
C VAL A 63 4.24 -15.30 0.47
N PRO A 64 4.89 -16.43 0.79
CA PRO A 64 4.21 -17.56 1.40
C PRO A 64 3.51 -17.15 2.71
N PRO A 65 2.24 -17.53 2.93
CA PRO A 65 1.50 -17.14 4.13
C PRO A 65 2.14 -17.70 5.41
N GLU A 66 2.87 -18.81 5.32
CA GLU A 66 3.61 -19.42 6.42
C GLU A 66 4.91 -18.67 6.77
N SER A 67 5.29 -17.65 6.00
CA SER A 67 6.49 -16.87 6.31
C SER A 67 6.34 -16.09 7.62
N GLN A 68 7.42 -15.96 8.37
CA GLN A 68 7.41 -15.21 9.63
C GLN A 68 6.99 -13.74 9.42
N THR A 69 7.42 -13.13 8.29
CA THR A 69 7.06 -11.76 7.95
C THR A 69 5.55 -11.62 7.72
N ALA A 70 4.93 -12.57 7.00
CA ALA A 70 3.48 -12.58 6.75
C ALA A 70 2.71 -12.70 8.06
N HIS A 71 3.04 -13.67 8.91
CA HIS A 71 2.39 -13.84 10.21
C HIS A 71 2.49 -12.61 11.11
N LEU A 72 3.67 -11.95 11.14
CA LEU A 72 3.85 -10.75 11.97
C LEU A 72 3.04 -9.56 11.44
N ILE A 73 2.92 -9.40 10.12
CA ILE A 73 2.10 -8.33 9.51
C ILE A 73 0.62 -8.61 9.75
N GLU A 74 0.15 -9.83 9.53
CA GLU A 74 -1.24 -10.23 9.76
C GLU A 74 -1.65 -10.04 11.22
N ALA A 75 -0.77 -10.40 12.15
CA ALA A 75 -0.98 -10.17 13.58
C ALA A 75 -0.84 -8.70 14.02
N GLY A 76 -0.52 -7.76 13.11
CA GLY A 76 -0.27 -6.35 13.45
C GLY A 76 0.96 -6.13 14.33
N ALA A 77 1.87 -7.12 14.43
CA ALA A 77 2.99 -7.17 15.35
C ALA A 77 4.36 -6.94 14.69
N HIS A 78 4.41 -6.71 13.38
CA HIS A 78 5.70 -6.51 12.70
C HIS A 78 6.34 -5.19 13.12
N PRO A 79 7.56 -5.20 13.70
CA PRO A 79 8.16 -4.00 14.30
C PRO A 79 8.52 -2.93 13.26
N ASP A 80 8.81 -3.33 12.02
CA ASP A 80 9.26 -2.45 10.94
C ASP A 80 8.18 -2.21 9.87
N TYR A 81 6.91 -2.54 10.15
CA TYR A 81 5.75 -2.24 9.32
C TYR A 81 4.78 -1.31 10.04
N ARG A 82 4.28 -0.31 9.37
CA ARG A 82 3.12 0.47 9.81
C ARG A 82 2.23 0.79 8.64
N GLU A 83 0.94 0.74 8.90
CA GLU A 83 -0.08 1.19 7.99
C GLU A 83 -0.90 2.29 8.64
N LEU A 84 -1.07 3.41 7.94
CA LEU A 84 -1.94 4.50 8.33
C LEU A 84 -3.15 4.49 7.40
N VAL A 85 -4.31 4.26 7.99
CA VAL A 85 -5.63 4.25 7.32
C VAL A 85 -6.61 5.08 8.17
N ARG A 86 -7.76 5.41 7.61
CA ARG A 86 -8.86 5.94 8.41
C ARG A 86 -9.30 4.88 9.42
N LEU A 87 -9.25 5.23 10.70
CA LEU A 87 -9.68 4.32 11.77
C LEU A 87 -11.20 4.30 11.90
N PRO A 88 -11.78 3.25 12.50
CA PRO A 88 -13.17 3.28 12.92
C PRO A 88 -13.46 4.50 13.80
N LYS A 89 -14.64 5.10 13.65
CA LYS A 89 -15.08 6.19 14.53
C LYS A 89 -15.27 5.73 15.97
N ASP A 90 -15.80 4.54 16.12
CA ASP A 90 -15.99 3.85 17.38
C ASP A 90 -15.10 2.59 17.38
N PRO A 91 -14.07 2.52 18.25
CA PRO A 91 -13.21 1.34 18.33
C PRO A 91 -13.96 0.05 18.66
N ASP A 92 -15.08 0.16 19.38
CA ASP A 92 -15.91 -0.98 19.77
C ASP A 92 -16.83 -1.46 18.64
N LYS A 93 -16.92 -0.67 17.55
CA LYS A 93 -17.77 -0.93 16.38
C LYS A 93 -17.01 -0.72 15.06
N PRO A 94 -15.99 -1.53 14.80
CA PRO A 94 -15.07 -1.32 13.67
C PRO A 94 -15.75 -1.37 12.29
N ASP A 95 -16.89 -2.06 12.19
CA ASP A 95 -17.61 -2.29 10.92
C ASP A 95 -18.66 -1.22 10.59
N GLU A 96 -18.96 -0.28 11.52
CA GLU A 96 -20.06 0.68 11.29
C GLU A 96 -19.64 1.87 10.43
N ALA A 97 -18.61 2.62 10.81
CA ALA A 97 -18.18 3.81 10.08
C ALA A 97 -16.71 4.16 10.33
N LEU A 98 -16.02 4.55 9.27
CA LEU A 98 -14.66 5.08 9.38
C LEU A 98 -14.65 6.57 9.75
N ALA A 99 -13.59 7.01 10.40
CA ALA A 99 -13.29 8.42 10.58
C ALA A 99 -13.16 9.13 9.23
N ARG A 100 -13.35 10.44 9.22
CA ARG A 100 -13.28 11.23 7.98
C ARG A 100 -11.86 11.37 7.44
N SER A 101 -10.85 11.25 8.30
CA SER A 101 -9.46 11.51 7.96
C SER A 101 -8.49 10.62 8.74
N ILE A 102 -7.29 10.50 8.21
CA ILE A 102 -6.11 10.01 8.93
C ILE A 102 -5.56 11.21 9.73
N THR A 103 -5.53 11.07 11.04
CA THR A 103 -5.23 12.18 11.94
C THR A 103 -3.74 12.53 12.01
N ILE A 104 -3.44 13.77 12.40
CA ILE A 104 -2.06 14.17 12.70
C ILE A 104 -1.44 13.32 13.82
N ALA A 105 -2.25 12.82 14.77
CA ALA A 105 -1.77 11.94 15.85
C ALA A 105 -1.21 10.62 15.30
N GLN A 106 -1.90 10.01 14.32
CA GLN A 106 -1.41 8.80 13.65
C GLN A 106 -0.07 9.05 12.93
N VAL A 107 0.08 10.19 12.23
CA VAL A 107 1.36 10.53 11.58
C VAL A 107 2.46 10.76 12.62
N ARG A 108 2.15 11.45 13.72
CA ARG A 108 3.11 11.69 14.80
C ARG A 108 3.54 10.41 15.52
N SER A 109 2.69 9.39 15.60
CA SER A 109 3.05 8.09 16.20
C SER A 109 4.22 7.41 15.48
N LEU A 110 4.46 7.72 14.20
CA LEU A 110 5.63 7.25 13.46
C LEU A 110 6.96 7.76 14.04
N GLN A 111 6.96 8.87 14.81
CA GLN A 111 8.19 9.41 15.40
C GLN A 111 8.85 8.44 16.37
N ALA A 112 8.05 7.74 17.18
CA ALA A 112 8.56 6.71 18.10
C ALA A 112 9.25 5.57 17.32
N LEU A 113 8.66 5.19 16.16
CA LEU A 113 9.23 4.19 15.29
C LEU A 113 10.53 4.67 14.63
N PHE A 114 10.60 5.92 14.23
CA PHE A 114 11.77 6.52 13.58
C PHE A 114 12.94 6.82 14.53
N ALA A 115 12.67 6.88 15.84
CA ALA A 115 13.71 7.01 16.86
C ALA A 115 14.62 5.78 16.96
N THR A 116 14.19 4.64 16.43
CA THR A 116 14.95 3.39 16.41
C THR A 116 15.33 2.98 15.01
N LYS A 117 16.38 2.17 14.88
CA LYS A 117 16.70 1.51 13.60
C LYS A 117 15.70 0.37 13.36
N PRO A 118 15.47 -0.02 12.08
CA PRO A 118 14.74 -1.25 11.78
C PRO A 118 15.35 -2.44 12.54
N SER A 119 14.51 -3.33 13.08
CA SER A 119 14.95 -4.36 14.01
C SER A 119 14.82 -5.79 13.46
N PHE A 120 13.86 -6.02 12.58
CA PHE A 120 13.62 -7.35 12.00
C PHE A 120 14.42 -7.58 10.72
N SER A 121 14.62 -6.50 9.94
CA SER A 121 15.41 -6.48 8.71
C SER A 121 16.07 -5.10 8.57
N PRO A 122 16.99 -4.89 7.62
CA PRO A 122 17.56 -3.56 7.38
C PRO A 122 16.55 -2.57 6.77
N ARG A 123 15.29 -2.95 6.58
CA ARG A 123 14.25 -2.15 5.92
C ARG A 123 13.01 -1.98 6.79
N ARG A 124 12.41 -0.82 6.69
CA ARG A 124 11.11 -0.46 7.26
C ARG A 124 10.18 0.01 6.16
N VAL A 125 8.91 -0.35 6.22
CA VAL A 125 7.92 0.08 5.24
C VAL A 125 6.72 0.72 5.94
N ILE A 126 6.36 1.91 5.45
CA ILE A 126 5.18 2.66 5.89
C ILE A 126 4.21 2.74 4.72
N VAL A 127 3.00 2.23 4.90
CA VAL A 127 1.89 2.36 3.96
C VAL A 127 0.96 3.46 4.46
N ILE A 128 0.51 4.35 3.58
CA ILE A 128 -0.54 5.34 3.88
C ILE A 128 -1.63 5.20 2.82
N ASP A 129 -2.81 4.72 3.23
CA ASP A 129 -3.94 4.40 2.35
C ASP A 129 -5.25 5.04 2.87
N ALA A 130 -5.68 6.16 2.31
CA ALA A 130 -5.06 6.97 1.27
C ALA A 130 -4.42 8.24 1.83
N ILE A 131 -3.34 8.72 1.20
CA ILE A 131 -2.70 9.98 1.58
C ILE A 131 -3.64 11.19 1.39
N ASP A 132 -4.63 11.07 0.50
CA ASP A 132 -5.67 12.08 0.28
C ASP A 132 -6.53 12.32 1.53
N ASP A 133 -6.61 11.34 2.42
CA ASP A 133 -7.37 11.39 3.66
C ASP A 133 -6.59 11.99 4.84
N LEU A 134 -5.33 12.40 4.63
CA LEU A 134 -4.55 13.05 5.69
C LEU A 134 -5.12 14.42 6.04
N GLU A 135 -5.28 14.67 7.32
CA GLU A 135 -5.48 16.03 7.83
C GLU A 135 -4.33 16.94 7.36
N ARG A 136 -4.64 18.22 7.12
CA ARG A 136 -3.63 19.20 6.69
C ARG A 136 -2.39 19.22 7.61
N GLY A 137 -2.59 19.10 8.91
CA GLY A 137 -1.51 19.01 9.89
C GLY A 137 -0.72 17.71 9.77
N GLY A 138 -1.37 16.59 9.43
CA GLY A 138 -0.74 15.30 9.17
C GLY A 138 0.12 15.33 7.92
N ALA A 139 -0.39 15.92 6.82
CA ALA A 139 0.35 16.09 5.59
C ALA A 139 1.65 16.90 5.80
N ASN A 140 1.58 18.00 6.57
CA ASN A 140 2.76 18.79 6.91
C ASN A 140 3.75 18.05 7.82
N ALA A 141 3.26 17.24 8.77
CA ALA A 141 4.12 16.42 9.62
C ALA A 141 4.85 15.33 8.83
N LEU A 142 4.21 14.78 7.79
CA LEU A 142 4.81 13.77 6.91
C LEU A 142 5.93 14.36 6.05
N LEU A 143 5.81 15.62 5.62
CA LEU A 143 6.81 16.29 4.74
C LEU A 143 8.23 16.16 5.30
N LYS A 144 8.42 16.37 6.61
CA LYS A 144 9.74 16.25 7.23
C LYS A 144 10.35 14.85 7.00
N ASN A 145 9.55 13.81 7.12
CA ASN A 145 10.00 12.43 6.93
C ASN A 145 10.26 12.09 5.45
N LEU A 146 9.61 12.79 4.53
CA LEU A 146 9.86 12.65 3.10
C LEU A 146 11.07 13.44 2.63
N GLU A 147 11.41 14.54 3.32
CA GLU A 147 12.61 15.37 3.06
C GLU A 147 13.87 14.70 3.60
N GLU A 148 13.80 14.22 4.84
CA GLU A 148 14.89 13.55 5.54
C GLU A 148 14.43 12.15 5.98
N PRO A 149 14.36 11.19 5.03
CA PRO A 149 13.82 9.87 5.32
C PRO A 149 14.70 9.13 6.31
N PRO A 150 14.11 8.54 7.38
CA PRO A 150 14.87 7.70 8.30
C PRO A 150 15.52 6.54 7.56
N ALA A 151 16.75 6.21 7.91
CA ALA A 151 17.54 5.18 7.23
C ALA A 151 16.76 3.85 7.10
N GLY A 152 16.77 3.27 5.90
CA GLY A 152 16.09 2.01 5.59
C GLY A 152 14.57 2.12 5.47
N THR A 153 13.98 3.32 5.57
CA THR A 153 12.53 3.51 5.51
C THR A 153 12.06 3.75 4.07
N ILE A 154 11.01 3.02 3.67
CA ILE A 154 10.29 3.19 2.41
C ILE A 154 8.85 3.59 2.70
N PHE A 155 8.36 4.62 2.03
CA PHE A 155 6.98 5.07 2.08
C PHE A 155 6.24 4.64 0.82
N LEU A 156 5.11 3.96 0.98
CA LEU A 156 4.16 3.60 -0.07
C LEU A 156 2.88 4.40 0.18
N LEU A 157 2.65 5.41 -0.64
CA LEU A 157 1.58 6.39 -0.47
C LEU A 157 0.52 6.14 -1.55
N VAL A 158 -0.66 5.70 -1.15
CA VAL A 158 -1.80 5.48 -2.05
C VAL A 158 -2.56 6.79 -2.24
N SER A 159 -2.87 7.16 -3.48
CA SER A 159 -3.67 8.36 -3.78
C SER A 159 -4.74 8.08 -4.82
N HIS A 160 -5.93 8.63 -4.60
CA HIS A 160 -7.06 8.60 -5.53
C HIS A 160 -7.15 9.89 -6.35
N ALA A 161 -6.59 10.99 -5.83
CA ALA A 161 -6.63 12.32 -6.44
C ALA A 161 -5.27 13.03 -6.34
N PRO A 162 -4.21 12.53 -7.03
CA PRO A 162 -2.84 13.03 -6.88
C PRO A 162 -2.70 14.53 -7.24
N GLY A 163 -3.59 15.07 -8.06
CA GLY A 163 -3.65 16.50 -8.37
C GLY A 163 -4.01 17.39 -7.18
N ARG A 164 -4.67 16.85 -6.15
CA ARG A 164 -5.07 17.57 -4.93
C ARG A 164 -4.01 17.56 -3.84
N LEU A 165 -3.00 16.69 -3.96
CA LEU A 165 -1.90 16.61 -3.01
C LEU A 165 -1.00 17.84 -3.08
N LEU A 166 -0.39 18.17 -1.95
CA LEU A 166 0.60 19.23 -1.89
C LEU A 166 1.72 18.98 -2.92
N PRO A 167 2.09 19.98 -3.74
CA PRO A 167 3.21 19.84 -4.69
C PRO A 167 4.50 19.40 -4.02
N THR A 168 4.73 19.81 -2.77
CA THR A 168 5.87 19.42 -1.95
C THR A 168 5.91 17.94 -1.61
N ILE A 169 4.76 17.25 -1.45
CA ILE A 169 4.70 15.79 -1.29
C ILE A 169 5.02 15.12 -2.63
N ARG A 170 4.33 15.54 -3.70
CA ARG A 170 4.49 14.94 -5.03
C ARG A 170 5.93 15.00 -5.55
N SER A 171 6.62 16.13 -5.34
CA SER A 171 7.99 16.32 -5.81
C SER A 171 9.03 15.42 -5.11
N ARG A 172 8.67 14.82 -3.96
CA ARG A 172 9.53 13.93 -3.18
C ARG A 172 9.23 12.46 -3.36
N CYS A 173 8.23 12.14 -4.18
CA CYS A 173 7.79 10.77 -4.43
C CYS A 173 8.06 10.36 -5.88
N ARG A 174 8.43 9.12 -6.09
CA ARG A 174 8.41 8.51 -7.41
C ARG A 174 6.98 8.04 -7.72
N LEU A 175 6.44 8.49 -8.84
CA LEU A 175 5.07 8.18 -9.24
C LEU A 175 4.99 6.76 -9.84
N LEU A 176 4.05 5.96 -9.32
CA LEU A 176 3.51 4.76 -9.96
C LEU A 176 2.07 5.05 -10.36
N ARG A 177 1.80 5.03 -11.66
CA ARG A 177 0.47 5.32 -12.19
C ARG A 177 -0.30 4.02 -12.35
N PHE A 178 -1.47 3.97 -11.73
CA PHE A 178 -2.49 2.94 -11.90
C PHE A 178 -3.61 3.49 -12.77
N GLU A 179 -4.04 2.70 -13.71
CA GLU A 179 -5.14 3.01 -14.62
C GLU A 179 -6.39 2.23 -14.23
N ALA A 180 -7.53 2.60 -14.78
CA ALA A 180 -8.75 1.82 -14.63
C ALA A 180 -8.51 0.41 -15.18
N LEU A 181 -9.08 -0.59 -14.52
CA LEU A 181 -9.02 -1.97 -14.99
C LEU A 181 -9.90 -2.12 -16.24
N ASP A 182 -9.46 -2.93 -17.18
CA ASP A 182 -10.31 -3.30 -18.29
C ASP A 182 -11.34 -4.37 -17.91
N ASP A 183 -12.31 -4.61 -18.79
CA ASP A 183 -13.37 -5.59 -18.55
C ASP A 183 -12.84 -7.01 -18.34
N GLY A 184 -11.71 -7.34 -18.96
CA GLY A 184 -11.04 -8.64 -18.82
C GLY A 184 -10.46 -8.81 -17.42
N ASP A 185 -9.79 -7.78 -16.92
CA ASP A 185 -9.24 -7.73 -15.56
C ASP A 185 -10.35 -7.80 -14.51
N VAL A 186 -11.41 -6.99 -14.70
CA VAL A 186 -12.59 -7.01 -13.81
C VAL A 186 -13.25 -8.39 -13.81
N ALA A 187 -13.42 -9.00 -14.99
CA ALA A 187 -13.97 -10.36 -15.10
C ALA A 187 -13.09 -11.39 -14.37
N ALA A 188 -11.77 -11.27 -14.46
CA ALA A 188 -10.86 -12.18 -13.78
C ALA A 188 -10.97 -12.05 -12.24
N ILE A 189 -11.06 -10.82 -11.74
CA ILE A 189 -11.25 -10.54 -10.30
C ILE A 189 -12.59 -11.10 -9.81
N LEU A 190 -13.68 -10.86 -10.57
CA LEU A 190 -15.01 -11.35 -10.21
C LEU A 190 -15.08 -12.88 -10.17
N ARG A 191 -14.40 -13.58 -11.10
CA ARG A 191 -14.33 -15.06 -11.09
C ARG A 191 -13.57 -15.60 -9.86
N ASP A 192 -12.53 -14.90 -9.42
CA ASP A 192 -11.78 -15.28 -8.21
C ASP A 192 -12.64 -15.10 -6.93
N GLN A 193 -13.43 -14.02 -6.88
CA GLN A 193 -14.27 -13.67 -5.73
C GLN A 193 -15.61 -14.42 -5.70
N LEU A 194 -16.15 -14.75 -6.86
CA LEU A 194 -17.46 -15.38 -7.06
C LEU A 194 -17.29 -16.65 -7.91
N PRO A 195 -16.68 -17.72 -7.36
CA PRO A 195 -16.35 -18.92 -8.14
C PRO A 195 -17.57 -19.64 -8.72
N ASP A 196 -18.74 -19.47 -8.11
CA ASP A 196 -20.00 -20.07 -8.54
C ASP A 196 -20.79 -19.23 -9.56
N ALA A 197 -20.34 -17.99 -9.85
CA ALA A 197 -21.03 -17.09 -10.77
C ALA A 197 -20.83 -17.54 -12.22
N THR A 198 -21.92 -17.53 -12.99
CA THR A 198 -21.90 -17.81 -14.43
C THR A 198 -21.25 -16.65 -15.21
N THR A 199 -20.79 -16.95 -16.42
CA THR A 199 -20.22 -15.92 -17.32
C THR A 199 -21.22 -14.80 -17.62
N GLY A 200 -22.53 -15.11 -17.67
CA GLY A 200 -23.59 -14.12 -17.91
C GLY A 200 -23.77 -13.16 -16.71
N GLU A 201 -23.72 -13.69 -15.49
CA GLU A 201 -23.80 -12.88 -14.27
C GLU A 201 -22.59 -11.96 -14.12
N ILE A 202 -21.38 -12.45 -14.41
CA ILE A 202 -20.15 -11.63 -14.40
C ILE A 202 -20.25 -10.51 -15.42
N ALA A 203 -20.71 -10.79 -16.65
CA ALA A 203 -20.90 -9.77 -17.69
C ALA A 203 -21.95 -8.73 -17.30
N ALA A 204 -23.01 -9.13 -16.58
CA ALA A 204 -24.01 -8.22 -16.05
C ALA A 204 -23.46 -7.30 -14.96
N LEU A 205 -22.61 -7.82 -14.07
CA LEU A 205 -21.96 -7.06 -13.01
C LEU A 205 -20.98 -6.01 -13.57
N ILE A 206 -20.20 -6.35 -14.60
CA ILE A 206 -19.29 -5.40 -15.27
C ILE A 206 -20.08 -4.22 -15.84
N LYS A 207 -21.17 -4.49 -16.58
CA LYS A 207 -22.03 -3.45 -17.15
C LYS A 207 -22.76 -2.57 -16.12
N ALA A 208 -22.98 -3.10 -14.92
CA ALA A 208 -23.64 -2.33 -13.85
C ALA A 208 -22.65 -1.43 -13.09
N GLY A 209 -21.35 -1.67 -13.23
CA GLY A 209 -20.28 -0.87 -12.61
C GLY A 209 -19.76 0.27 -13.50
N GLU A 210 -20.18 0.36 -14.76
CA GLU A 210 -19.92 1.48 -15.68
C GLU A 210 -20.81 2.71 -15.35
#